data_fe4d4b8e468f8e1d75e88a2c66066c3c
#
_entry.id   fe4d4b8e468f8e1d75e88a2c66066c3c
#
_cell.length_a   1.000
_cell.length_b   1.000
_cell.length_c   1.000
_cell.angle_alpha   90.00
_cell.angle_beta   90.00
_cell.angle_gamma   90.00
#
_symmetry.space_group_name_H-M   'P 1'
#
loop_
_entity.id
_entity.type
_entity.pdbx_description
1 polymer ?
#
loop_
_entity_poly.entity_id
_entity_poly.type
_entity_poly.pdbx_seq_one_letter_code
_entity_poly.pdbx_strand_id
1 'polypeptide(L)'
;IYLLNASILNGIFAVLTYKLFLEFELDKKSSFFYTICVAILAYPSSGTPFVDHHSTFFSIISIYLLIFAIKKEKLVYWILLPFLLCFAFLSKQVPATYIFFSVIFLIIYNFIFRDEKKITNKKIFYTLFFSSSIIIILLLVFFSFSGIDIQSFIDQYINYPREIGQNRYLNLNYNFKKIIIDFKFIHLIFILLIIANINNLIKEKKFLKK
;
A
#
# COMPACT_ATOMS: atom_id res chain seq x y z
N ILE A 1 -17.35 9.24 -18.32
CA ILE A 1 -16.27 8.22 -18.22
C ILE A 1 -15.47 8.43 -16.92
N TYR A 2 -15.00 9.64 -16.59
CA TYR A 2 -14.16 9.89 -15.39
C TYR A 2 -14.89 9.58 -14.07
N LEU A 3 -16.14 10.04 -13.91
CA LEU A 3 -16.95 9.75 -12.73
C LEU A 3 -17.19 8.25 -12.55
N LEU A 4 -17.45 7.54 -13.64
CA LEU A 4 -17.65 6.09 -13.61
C LEU A 4 -16.35 5.37 -13.15
N ASN A 5 -15.20 5.78 -13.67
CA ASN A 5 -13.91 5.25 -13.25
C ASN A 5 -13.66 5.47 -11.75
N ALA A 6 -13.86 6.70 -11.26
CA ALA A 6 -13.73 7.01 -9.83
C ALA A 6 -14.67 6.16 -8.97
N SER A 7 -15.92 5.98 -9.40
CA SER A 7 -16.92 5.19 -8.67
C SER A 7 -16.56 3.70 -8.64
N ILE A 8 -16.08 3.13 -9.75
CA ILE A 8 -15.66 1.73 -9.84
C ILE A 8 -14.45 1.49 -8.92
N LEU A 9 -13.43 2.33 -9.02
CA LEU A 9 -12.25 2.22 -8.17
C LEU A 9 -12.61 2.29 -6.70
N ASN A 10 -13.43 3.28 -6.33
CA ASN A 10 -13.86 3.44 -4.94
C ASN A 10 -14.74 2.27 -4.47
N GLY A 11 -15.59 1.72 -5.33
CA GLY A 11 -16.37 0.53 -5.05
C GLY A 11 -15.50 -0.70 -4.79
N ILE A 12 -14.48 -0.93 -5.63
CA ILE A 12 -13.51 -2.01 -5.42
C ILE A 12 -12.78 -1.81 -4.08
N PHE A 13 -12.34 -0.60 -3.80
CA PHE A 13 -11.66 -0.26 -2.56
C PHE A 13 -12.55 -0.52 -1.34
N ALA A 14 -13.81 -0.10 -1.38
CA ALA A 14 -14.77 -0.36 -0.32
C ALA A 14 -14.97 -1.85 -0.06
N VAL A 15 -15.16 -2.66 -1.11
CA VAL A 15 -15.32 -4.11 -0.97
C VAL A 15 -14.08 -4.77 -0.34
N LEU A 16 -12.89 -4.36 -0.74
CA LEU A 16 -11.64 -4.88 -0.19
C LEU A 16 -11.44 -4.43 1.26
N THR A 17 -11.79 -3.18 1.59
CA THR A 17 -11.76 -2.66 2.97
C THR A 17 -12.71 -3.42 3.88
N TYR A 18 -13.93 -3.68 3.42
CA TYR A 18 -14.89 -4.51 4.16
C TYR A 18 -14.35 -5.91 4.47
N LYS A 19 -13.79 -6.57 3.44
CA LYS A 19 -13.15 -7.88 3.61
C LYS A 19 -11.96 -7.83 4.58
N LEU A 20 -11.18 -6.75 4.53
CA LEU A 20 -10.05 -6.55 5.44
C LEU A 20 -10.52 -6.45 6.89
N PHE A 21 -11.56 -5.67 7.18
CA PHE A 21 -12.11 -5.52 8.53
C PHE A 21 -12.67 -6.85 9.06
N LEU A 22 -13.35 -7.63 8.22
CA LEU A 22 -13.79 -8.97 8.61
C LEU A 22 -12.61 -9.91 8.91
N GLU A 23 -11.49 -9.76 8.18
CA GLU A 23 -10.28 -10.55 8.43
C GLU A 23 -9.60 -10.17 9.75
N PHE A 24 -9.81 -8.95 10.23
CA PHE A 24 -9.43 -8.47 11.57
C PHE A 24 -10.48 -8.78 12.64
N GLU A 25 -11.43 -9.69 12.35
CA GLU A 25 -12.45 -10.16 13.28
C GLU A 25 -13.40 -9.07 13.79
N LEU A 26 -13.51 -7.94 13.07
CA LEU A 26 -14.56 -6.97 13.35
C LEU A 26 -15.92 -7.58 12.98
N ASP A 27 -16.96 -7.24 13.76
CA ASP A 27 -18.32 -7.66 13.46
C ASP A 27 -18.82 -7.04 12.13
N LYS A 28 -19.81 -7.67 11.51
CA LYS A 28 -20.30 -7.27 10.19
C LYS A 28 -20.84 -5.85 10.16
N LYS A 29 -21.49 -5.38 11.23
CA LYS A 29 -22.11 -4.04 11.30
C LYS A 29 -21.03 -2.96 11.40
N SER A 30 -20.06 -3.13 12.30
CA SER A 30 -18.90 -2.23 12.44
C SER A 30 -18.05 -2.23 11.18
N SER A 31 -17.78 -3.40 10.59
CA SER A 31 -17.04 -3.50 9.32
C SER A 31 -17.74 -2.73 8.20
N PHE A 32 -19.05 -2.84 8.08
CA PHE A 32 -19.82 -2.11 7.08
C PHE A 32 -19.81 -0.60 7.33
N PHE A 33 -20.03 -0.17 8.56
CA PHE A 33 -20.00 1.25 8.95
C PHE A 33 -18.64 1.89 8.64
N TYR A 34 -17.55 1.28 9.12
CA TYR A 34 -16.20 1.82 8.84
C TYR A 34 -15.85 1.79 7.36
N THR A 35 -16.32 0.79 6.62
CA THR A 35 -16.12 0.75 5.18
C THR A 35 -16.80 1.92 4.46
N ILE A 36 -18.02 2.29 4.86
CA ILE A 36 -18.70 3.47 4.30
C ILE A 36 -17.89 4.73 4.61
N CYS A 37 -17.43 4.90 5.85
CA CYS A 37 -16.61 6.05 6.23
C CYS A 37 -15.34 6.14 5.37
N VAL A 38 -14.63 5.01 5.17
CA VAL A 38 -13.43 4.95 4.33
C VAL A 38 -13.76 5.26 2.87
N ALA A 39 -14.86 4.71 2.34
CA ALA A 39 -15.26 4.94 0.95
C ALA A 39 -15.60 6.41 0.69
N ILE A 40 -16.27 7.08 1.63
CA ILE A 40 -16.58 8.52 1.52
C ILE A 40 -15.28 9.34 1.54
N LEU A 41 -14.37 9.04 2.46
CA LEU A 41 -13.10 9.77 2.60
C LEU A 41 -12.14 9.51 1.42
N ALA A 42 -12.18 8.33 0.82
CA ALA A 42 -11.34 7.95 -0.29
C ALA A 42 -11.86 8.47 -1.65
N TYR A 43 -13.11 8.90 -1.73
CA TYR A 43 -13.67 9.44 -2.96
C TYR A 43 -13.01 10.79 -3.29
N PRO A 44 -12.52 11.00 -4.53
CA PRO A 44 -11.86 12.24 -4.89
C PRO A 44 -12.83 13.43 -4.83
N SER A 45 -12.44 14.48 -4.12
CA SER A 45 -13.28 15.68 -3.93
C SER A 45 -13.67 16.37 -5.23
N SER A 46 -12.83 16.24 -6.27
CA SER A 46 -13.10 16.76 -7.62
C SER A 46 -14.03 15.85 -8.45
N GLY A 47 -14.40 14.67 -7.93
CA GLY A 47 -15.14 13.66 -8.71
C GLY A 47 -14.32 12.98 -9.80
N THR A 48 -13.08 13.39 -10.02
CA THR A 48 -12.17 12.83 -11.03
C THR A 48 -10.92 12.28 -10.37
N PRO A 49 -10.52 11.02 -10.65
CA PRO A 49 -9.29 10.46 -10.13
C PRO A 49 -8.10 11.03 -10.93
N PHE A 50 -7.19 11.69 -10.24
CA PHE A 50 -5.88 12.07 -10.77
C PHE A 50 -4.87 10.92 -10.61
N VAL A 51 -3.70 11.06 -11.22
CA VAL A 51 -2.61 10.08 -11.12
C VAL A 51 -2.20 9.80 -9.67
N ASP A 52 -2.23 10.82 -8.80
CA ASP A 52 -2.00 10.68 -7.35
C ASP A 52 -3.01 9.76 -6.69
N HIS A 53 -4.27 9.90 -7.06
CA HIS A 53 -5.36 9.07 -6.54
C HIS A 53 -5.19 7.62 -6.96
N HIS A 54 -4.88 7.35 -8.23
CA HIS A 54 -4.62 6.00 -8.72
C HIS A 54 -3.42 5.36 -8.02
N SER A 55 -2.31 6.10 -7.91
CA SER A 55 -1.12 5.59 -7.23
C SER A 55 -1.39 5.26 -5.76
N THR A 56 -2.08 6.13 -5.04
CA THR A 56 -2.47 5.90 -3.64
C THR A 56 -3.42 4.71 -3.53
N PHE A 57 -4.41 4.61 -4.40
CA PHE A 57 -5.37 3.52 -4.44
C PHE A 57 -4.68 2.16 -4.64
N PHE A 58 -3.86 2.01 -5.67
CA PHE A 58 -3.13 0.76 -5.91
C PHE A 58 -2.12 0.45 -4.81
N SER A 59 -1.50 1.47 -4.21
CA SER A 59 -0.60 1.32 -3.07
C SER A 59 -1.33 0.75 -1.85
N ILE A 60 -2.49 1.28 -1.49
CA ILE A 60 -3.27 0.78 -0.34
C ILE A 60 -3.78 -0.64 -0.61
N ILE A 61 -4.27 -0.93 -1.82
CA ILE A 61 -4.69 -2.28 -2.18
C ILE A 61 -3.51 -3.26 -2.12
N SER A 62 -2.29 -2.84 -2.49
CA SER A 62 -1.09 -3.68 -2.34
C SER A 62 -0.84 -4.05 -0.88
N ILE A 63 -1.03 -3.11 0.05
CA ILE A 63 -0.94 -3.40 1.49
C ILE A 63 -2.03 -4.39 1.92
N TYR A 64 -3.28 -4.21 1.45
CA TYR A 64 -4.37 -5.14 1.74
C TYR A 64 -4.06 -6.55 1.22
N LEU A 65 -3.55 -6.65 -0.01
CA LEU A 65 -3.14 -7.94 -0.57
C LEU A 65 -2.02 -8.60 0.23
N LEU A 66 -1.03 -7.83 0.68
CA LEU A 66 0.02 -8.34 1.55
C LEU A 66 -0.56 -8.91 2.84
N ILE A 67 -1.48 -8.19 3.49
CA ILE A 67 -2.16 -8.68 4.69
C ILE A 67 -2.92 -9.98 4.42
N PHE A 68 -3.69 -10.03 3.31
CA PHE A 68 -4.40 -11.26 2.92
C PHE A 68 -3.43 -12.40 2.56
N ALA A 69 -2.31 -12.10 1.91
CA ALA A 69 -1.28 -13.07 1.59
C ALA A 69 -0.69 -13.71 2.84
N ILE A 70 -0.42 -12.89 3.85
CA ILE A 70 0.13 -13.33 5.14
C ILE A 70 -0.93 -14.10 5.96
N LYS A 71 -2.16 -13.59 6.07
CA LYS A 71 -3.20 -14.22 6.89
C LYS A 71 -3.82 -15.47 6.26
N LYS A 72 -4.15 -15.42 4.98
CA LYS A 72 -4.84 -16.53 4.27
C LYS A 72 -3.90 -17.55 3.67
N GLU A 73 -2.62 -17.22 3.56
CA GLU A 73 -1.59 -18.08 2.97
C GLU A 73 -1.99 -18.66 1.60
N LYS A 74 -2.52 -17.81 0.71
CA LYS A 74 -2.86 -18.20 -0.66
C LYS A 74 -1.90 -17.57 -1.65
N LEU A 75 -1.32 -18.40 -2.55
CA LEU A 75 -0.36 -17.95 -3.56
C LEU A 75 -0.91 -16.86 -4.48
N VAL A 76 -2.21 -16.86 -4.75
CA VAL A 76 -2.84 -15.85 -5.62
C VAL A 76 -2.58 -14.41 -5.16
N TYR A 77 -2.56 -14.16 -3.85
CA TYR A 77 -2.28 -12.82 -3.33
C TYR A 77 -0.82 -12.43 -3.53
N TRP A 78 0.10 -13.39 -3.42
CA TRP A 78 1.53 -13.17 -3.71
C TRP A 78 1.78 -12.94 -5.20
N ILE A 79 1.01 -13.58 -6.10
CA ILE A 79 1.07 -13.32 -7.54
C ILE A 79 0.60 -11.90 -7.88
N LEU A 80 -0.54 -11.48 -7.32
CA LEU A 80 -1.16 -10.18 -7.64
C LEU A 80 -0.42 -8.98 -7.03
N LEU A 81 0.33 -9.18 -5.95
CA LEU A 81 1.02 -8.11 -5.23
C LEU A 81 2.00 -7.31 -6.11
N PRO A 82 2.94 -7.93 -6.87
CA PRO A 82 3.83 -7.19 -7.76
C PRO A 82 3.11 -6.42 -8.87
N PHE A 83 1.99 -6.95 -9.39
CA PHE A 83 1.20 -6.24 -10.40
C PHE A 83 0.62 -4.94 -9.87
N LEU A 84 0.04 -4.96 -8.66
CA LEU A 84 -0.51 -3.75 -8.06
C LEU A 84 0.56 -2.73 -7.70
N LEU A 85 1.72 -3.18 -7.20
CA LEU A 85 2.86 -2.31 -6.95
C LEU A 85 3.37 -1.67 -8.25
N CYS A 86 3.41 -2.42 -9.35
CA CYS A 86 3.75 -1.91 -10.66
C CYS A 86 2.74 -0.85 -11.13
N PHE A 87 1.42 -1.12 -11.05
CA PHE A 87 0.40 -0.14 -11.40
C PHE A 87 0.46 1.11 -10.53
N ALA A 88 0.71 0.97 -9.24
CA ALA A 88 0.92 2.10 -8.35
C ALA A 88 2.09 2.95 -8.81
N PHE A 89 3.24 2.32 -9.09
CA PHE A 89 4.44 2.99 -9.56
C PHE A 89 4.25 3.65 -10.93
N LEU A 90 3.63 2.96 -11.89
CA LEU A 90 3.34 3.51 -13.22
C LEU A 90 2.31 4.64 -13.18
N SER A 91 1.44 4.69 -12.17
CA SER A 91 0.55 5.84 -11.98
C SER A 91 1.32 7.05 -11.47
N LYS A 92 2.14 6.90 -10.43
CA LYS A 92 3.04 7.92 -9.90
C LYS A 92 4.11 7.29 -9.00
N GLN A 93 5.36 7.74 -9.13
CA GLN A 93 6.49 7.18 -8.36
C GLN A 93 6.32 7.39 -6.85
N VAL A 94 5.82 8.54 -6.44
CA VAL A 94 5.50 8.87 -5.04
C VAL A 94 3.97 8.91 -4.90
N PRO A 95 3.35 8.17 -3.98
CA PRO A 95 3.90 7.44 -2.83
C PRO A 95 4.33 5.99 -3.09
N ALA A 96 4.14 5.46 -4.31
CA ALA A 96 4.34 4.04 -4.62
C ALA A 96 5.71 3.49 -4.21
N THR A 97 6.78 4.27 -4.39
CA THR A 97 8.15 3.86 -4.02
C THR A 97 8.28 3.60 -2.51
N TYR A 98 7.71 4.46 -1.67
CA TYR A 98 7.75 4.26 -0.21
C TYR A 98 6.97 3.02 0.22
N ILE A 99 5.82 2.78 -0.40
CA ILE A 99 5.01 1.58 -0.15
C ILE A 99 5.75 0.32 -0.61
N PHE A 100 6.43 0.37 -1.77
CA PHE A 100 7.23 -0.73 -2.27
C PHE A 100 8.31 -1.16 -1.26
N PHE A 101 9.09 -0.22 -0.74
CA PHE A 101 10.10 -0.52 0.29
C PHE A 101 9.47 -1.03 1.58
N SER A 102 8.36 -0.45 2.02
CA SER A 102 7.62 -0.91 3.20
C SER A 102 7.11 -2.34 3.03
N VAL A 103 6.60 -2.69 1.86
CA VAL A 103 6.13 -4.05 1.53
C VAL A 103 7.29 -5.04 1.55
N ILE A 104 8.44 -4.70 0.96
CA ILE A 104 9.65 -5.54 0.99
C ILE A 104 10.07 -5.78 2.44
N PHE A 105 10.15 -4.72 3.24
CA PHE A 105 10.52 -4.83 4.65
C PHE A 105 9.57 -5.77 5.42
N LEU A 106 8.26 -5.64 5.22
CA LEU A 106 7.26 -6.49 5.85
C LEU A 106 7.35 -7.96 5.38
N ILE A 107 7.68 -8.20 4.11
CA ILE A 107 7.92 -9.56 3.59
C ILE A 107 9.14 -10.18 4.26
N ILE A 108 10.24 -9.44 4.35
CA ILE A 108 11.48 -9.90 5.03
C ILE A 108 11.18 -10.18 6.52
N TYR A 109 10.49 -9.26 7.19
CA TYR A 109 10.06 -9.44 8.57
C TYR A 109 9.23 -10.71 8.75
N ASN A 110 8.23 -10.93 7.88
CA ASN A 110 7.41 -12.14 7.90
C ASN A 110 8.24 -13.41 7.64
N PHE A 111 9.29 -13.35 6.82
CA PHE A 111 10.17 -14.50 6.58
C PHE A 111 11.04 -14.88 7.79
N ILE A 112 11.44 -13.89 8.56
CA ILE A 112 12.32 -14.09 9.73
C ILE A 112 11.52 -14.51 10.96
N PHE A 113 10.40 -13.86 11.24
CA PHE A 113 9.74 -13.94 12.54
C PHE A 113 8.48 -14.82 12.59
N ARG A 114 8.06 -15.35 11.46
CA ARG A 114 6.86 -16.19 11.43
C ARG A 114 7.23 -17.68 11.42
N ASP A 115 6.93 -18.38 12.50
CA ASP A 115 7.30 -19.78 12.71
C ASP A 115 6.39 -20.78 11.97
N GLU A 116 5.08 -20.61 12.05
CA GLU A 116 4.10 -21.51 11.42
C GLU A 116 3.68 -21.01 10.03
N LYS A 117 3.97 -21.79 8.98
CA LYS A 117 3.65 -21.46 7.59
C LYS A 117 3.13 -22.67 6.83
N LYS A 118 1.94 -22.55 6.24
CA LYS A 118 1.44 -23.51 5.24
C LYS A 118 2.23 -23.42 3.93
N ILE A 119 2.61 -22.19 3.55
CA ILE A 119 3.39 -21.93 2.35
C ILE A 119 4.82 -21.62 2.77
N THR A 120 5.78 -22.37 2.23
CA THR A 120 7.21 -22.18 2.52
C THR A 120 7.71 -20.86 1.93
N ASN A 121 8.68 -20.23 2.61
CA ASN A 121 9.33 -19.01 2.12
C ASN A 121 9.88 -19.17 0.70
N LYS A 122 10.43 -20.35 0.36
CA LYS A 122 10.90 -20.65 -1.00
C LYS A 122 9.79 -20.52 -2.04
N LYS A 123 8.59 -21.06 -1.78
CA LYS A 123 7.45 -20.94 -2.70
C LYS A 123 7.02 -19.49 -2.88
N ILE A 124 6.96 -18.71 -1.78
CA ILE A 124 6.64 -17.29 -1.84
C ILE A 124 7.69 -16.55 -2.67
N PHE A 125 8.96 -16.79 -2.42
CA PHE A 125 10.05 -16.14 -3.16
C PHE A 125 9.98 -16.44 -4.66
N TYR A 126 9.83 -17.71 -5.05
CA TYR A 126 9.69 -18.07 -6.47
C TYR A 126 8.43 -17.47 -7.10
N THR A 127 7.33 -17.41 -6.36
CA THR A 127 6.09 -16.78 -6.84
C THR A 127 6.29 -15.30 -7.12
N LEU A 128 6.90 -14.57 -6.19
CA LEU A 128 7.20 -13.15 -6.35
C LEU A 128 8.18 -12.91 -7.50
N PHE A 129 9.25 -13.72 -7.58
CA PHE A 129 10.23 -13.63 -8.65
C PHE A 129 9.58 -13.85 -10.01
N PHE A 130 8.80 -14.93 -10.16
CA PHE A 130 8.12 -15.26 -11.42
C PHE A 130 7.09 -14.19 -11.83
N SER A 131 6.27 -13.71 -10.87
CA SER A 131 5.31 -12.63 -11.14
C SER A 131 6.00 -11.34 -11.56
N SER A 132 7.11 -10.97 -10.90
CA SER A 132 7.88 -9.78 -11.27
C SER A 132 8.52 -9.94 -12.67
N SER A 133 9.01 -11.12 -13.02
CA SER A 133 9.55 -11.41 -14.34
C SER A 133 8.48 -11.27 -15.43
N ILE A 134 7.27 -11.77 -15.19
CA ILE A 134 6.14 -11.58 -16.10
C ILE A 134 5.85 -10.10 -16.33
N ILE A 135 5.85 -9.30 -15.27
CA ILE A 135 5.60 -7.84 -15.38
C ILE A 135 6.67 -7.18 -16.25
N ILE A 136 7.94 -7.52 -16.05
CA ILE A 136 9.04 -6.97 -16.86
C ILE A 136 8.84 -7.34 -18.33
N ILE A 137 8.51 -8.59 -18.63
CA ILE A 137 8.23 -9.04 -20.00
C ILE A 137 7.05 -8.26 -20.59
N LEU A 138 5.94 -8.11 -19.84
CA LEU A 138 4.78 -7.36 -20.31
C LEU A 138 5.11 -5.89 -20.57
N LEU A 139 5.94 -5.26 -19.75
CA LEU A 139 6.41 -3.88 -19.98
C LEU A 139 7.28 -3.79 -21.23
N LEU A 140 8.21 -4.71 -21.45
CA LEU A 140 9.05 -4.74 -22.65
C LEU A 140 8.19 -4.90 -23.91
N VAL A 141 7.22 -5.82 -23.87
CA VAL A 141 6.26 -6.02 -24.95
C VAL A 141 5.46 -4.74 -25.21
N PHE A 142 4.96 -4.10 -24.15
CA PHE A 142 4.22 -2.85 -24.26
C PHE A 142 5.07 -1.73 -24.92
N PHE A 143 6.32 -1.55 -24.52
CA PHE A 143 7.22 -0.56 -25.12
C PHE A 143 7.48 -0.89 -26.60
N SER A 144 7.69 -2.15 -26.94
CA SER A 144 7.89 -2.58 -28.33
C SER A 144 6.70 -2.27 -29.23
N PHE A 145 5.46 -2.47 -28.73
CA PHE A 145 4.25 -2.22 -29.51
C PHE A 145 3.82 -0.77 -29.53
N SER A 146 4.09 -0.01 -28.46
CA SER A 146 3.68 1.40 -28.36
C SER A 146 4.60 2.35 -29.10
N GLY A 147 5.77 1.90 -29.56
CA GLY A 147 6.78 2.74 -30.18
C GLY A 147 7.43 3.75 -29.22
N ILE A 148 7.21 3.60 -27.92
CA ILE A 148 7.83 4.47 -26.91
C ILE A 148 9.27 4.02 -26.70
N ASP A 149 10.21 4.93 -26.94
CA ASP A 149 11.62 4.70 -26.65
C ASP A 149 11.84 4.59 -25.13
N ILE A 150 12.53 3.52 -24.72
CA ILE A 150 12.82 3.25 -23.30
C ILE A 150 13.63 4.37 -22.67
N GLN A 151 14.58 4.95 -23.39
CA GLN A 151 15.40 6.06 -22.89
C GLN A 151 14.53 7.29 -22.62
N SER A 152 13.66 7.63 -23.55
CA SER A 152 12.72 8.74 -23.40
C SER A 152 11.75 8.51 -22.22
N PHE A 153 11.32 7.27 -22.00
CA PHE A 153 10.53 6.92 -20.82
C PHE A 153 11.30 7.13 -19.52
N ILE A 154 12.55 6.67 -19.44
CA ILE A 154 13.39 6.84 -18.25
C ILE A 154 13.61 8.34 -17.98
N ASP A 155 13.90 9.12 -19.00
CA ASP A 155 14.18 10.54 -18.84
C ASP A 155 12.95 11.32 -18.38
N GLN A 156 11.80 11.08 -18.98
CA GLN A 156 10.55 11.79 -18.62
C GLN A 156 9.91 11.28 -17.35
N TYR A 157 9.99 9.98 -17.09
CA TYR A 157 9.27 9.35 -16.01
C TYR A 157 10.10 9.21 -14.72
N ILE A 158 11.41 9.08 -14.81
CA ILE A 158 12.30 8.90 -13.66
C ILE A 158 13.17 10.14 -13.42
N ASN A 159 13.95 10.55 -14.44
CA ASN A 159 14.94 11.59 -14.28
C ASN A 159 14.31 12.97 -14.04
N TYR A 160 13.35 13.36 -14.84
CA TYR A 160 12.66 14.65 -14.70
C TYR A 160 11.95 14.85 -13.36
N PRO A 161 11.12 13.90 -12.84
CA PRO A 161 10.54 14.04 -11.51
C PRO A 161 11.59 14.03 -10.39
N ARG A 162 12.71 13.33 -10.57
CA ARG A 162 13.83 13.33 -9.62
C ARG A 162 14.47 14.70 -9.52
N GLU A 163 14.74 15.36 -10.64
CA GLU A 163 15.30 16.72 -10.67
C GLU A 163 14.39 17.74 -10.01
N ILE A 164 13.07 17.68 -10.32
CA ILE A 164 12.08 18.54 -9.66
C ILE A 164 12.05 18.27 -8.14
N GLY A 165 12.11 16.99 -7.74
CA GLY A 165 12.15 16.59 -6.35
C GLY A 165 13.38 17.12 -5.62
N GLN A 166 14.56 17.05 -6.24
CA GLN A 166 15.80 17.60 -5.70
C GLN A 166 15.72 19.11 -5.48
N ASN A 167 15.23 19.85 -6.47
CA ASN A 167 15.07 21.29 -6.38
C ASN A 167 14.08 21.70 -5.27
N ARG A 168 13.01 20.94 -5.10
CA ARG A 168 12.06 21.16 -4.00
C ARG A 168 12.70 20.86 -2.64
N TYR A 169 13.49 19.80 -2.54
CA TYR A 169 14.17 19.40 -1.31
C TYR A 169 15.18 20.45 -0.85
N LEU A 170 15.97 21.01 -1.77
CA LEU A 170 16.95 22.06 -1.48
C LEU A 170 16.30 23.36 -0.96
N ASN A 171 15.05 23.61 -1.33
CA ASN A 171 14.29 24.80 -0.94
C ASN A 171 13.35 24.55 0.26
N LEU A 172 13.39 23.35 0.88
CA LEU A 172 12.55 23.04 2.03
C LEU A 172 13.13 23.64 3.32
N ASN A 173 12.48 24.67 3.82
CA ASN A 173 12.68 25.14 5.20
C ASN A 173 11.95 24.19 6.16
N TYR A 174 12.71 23.29 6.79
CA TYR A 174 12.15 22.38 7.79
C TYR A 174 11.76 23.13 9.07
N ASN A 175 10.47 23.34 9.25
CA ASN A 175 9.93 23.84 10.51
C ASN A 175 9.32 22.66 11.29
N PHE A 176 10.04 22.19 12.31
CA PHE A 176 9.62 21.05 13.13
C PHE A 176 8.24 21.26 13.77
N LYS A 177 7.97 22.49 14.25
CA LYS A 177 6.66 22.87 14.81
C LYS A 177 5.55 22.71 13.76
N LYS A 178 5.78 23.09 12.52
CA LYS A 178 4.82 22.94 11.43
C LYS A 178 4.53 21.48 11.14
N ILE A 179 5.56 20.61 11.10
CA ILE A 179 5.40 19.16 10.90
C ILE A 179 4.49 18.56 12.00
N ILE A 180 4.73 18.91 13.27
CA ILE A 180 3.88 18.42 14.37
C ILE A 180 2.43 18.86 14.20
N ILE A 181 2.19 20.11 13.82
CA ILE A 181 0.84 20.66 13.64
C ILE A 181 0.14 20.04 12.45
N ASP A 182 0.82 19.92 11.30
CA ASP A 182 0.24 19.39 10.07
C ASP A 182 -0.14 17.91 10.22
N PHE A 183 0.65 17.13 10.97
CA PHE A 183 0.40 15.71 11.23
C PHE A 183 -0.20 15.40 12.61
N LYS A 184 -0.79 16.39 13.28
CA LYS A 184 -1.31 16.26 14.65
C LYS A 184 -2.24 15.07 14.89
N PHE A 185 -3.12 14.74 13.93
CA PHE A 185 -4.04 13.62 14.06
C PHE A 185 -3.31 12.26 13.94
N ILE A 186 -2.29 12.17 13.10
CA ILE A 186 -1.46 10.97 12.97
C ILE A 186 -0.68 10.74 14.26
N HIS A 187 -0.07 11.79 14.82
CA HIS A 187 0.63 11.71 16.11
C HIS A 187 -0.31 11.31 17.25
N LEU A 188 -1.53 11.88 17.28
CA LEU A 188 -2.53 11.53 18.28
C LEU A 188 -2.89 10.03 18.21
N ILE A 189 -3.21 9.52 17.03
CA ILE A 189 -3.53 8.10 16.83
C ILE A 189 -2.35 7.22 17.24
N PHE A 190 -1.13 7.60 16.87
CA PHE A 190 0.08 6.85 17.21
C PHE A 190 0.30 6.78 18.73
N ILE A 191 0.11 7.91 19.44
CA ILE A 191 0.20 7.95 20.91
C ILE A 191 -0.86 7.06 21.55
N LEU A 192 -2.12 7.11 21.07
CA LEU A 192 -3.20 6.26 21.57
C LEU A 192 -2.89 4.76 21.37
N LEU A 193 -2.34 4.39 20.21
CA LEU A 193 -1.92 3.01 19.93
C LEU A 193 -0.78 2.56 20.87
N ILE A 194 0.20 3.42 21.14
CA ILE A 194 1.28 3.11 22.09
C ILE A 194 0.70 2.89 23.48
N ILE A 195 -0.19 3.78 23.96
CA ILE A 195 -0.82 3.64 25.27
C ILE A 195 -1.64 2.35 25.37
N ALA A 196 -2.41 2.01 24.34
CA ALA A 196 -3.19 0.79 24.29
C ALA A 196 -2.29 -0.45 24.36
N ASN A 197 -1.18 -0.49 23.61
CA ASN A 197 -0.23 -1.60 23.64
C ASN A 197 0.47 -1.74 25.01
N ILE A 198 0.90 -0.65 25.62
CA ILE A 198 1.49 -0.66 26.96
C ILE A 198 0.50 -1.23 27.98
N ASN A 199 -0.78 -0.79 27.94
CA ASN A 199 -1.81 -1.28 28.83
C ASN A 199 -2.05 -2.79 28.67
N ASN A 200 -2.00 -3.32 27.44
CA ASN A 200 -2.13 -4.75 27.18
C ASN A 200 -0.93 -5.53 27.75
N LEU A 201 0.28 -5.07 27.54
CA LEU A 201 1.49 -5.68 28.11
C LEU A 201 1.49 -5.72 29.64
N ILE A 202 0.97 -4.65 30.28
CA ILE A 202 0.84 -4.61 31.75
C ILE A 202 -0.20 -5.60 32.25
N LYS A 203 -1.32 -5.76 31.52
CA LYS A 203 -2.36 -6.74 31.84
C LYS A 203 -1.85 -8.18 31.73
N GLU A 204 -1.14 -8.50 30.64
CA GLU A 204 -0.53 -9.84 30.43
C GLU A 204 0.49 -10.18 31.52
N LYS A 205 1.37 -9.24 31.90
CA LYS A 205 2.30 -9.46 33.03
C LYS A 205 1.61 -9.67 34.38
N LYS A 206 0.46 -9.09 34.61
CA LYS A 206 -0.35 -9.34 35.83
C LYS A 206 -1.03 -10.71 35.81
N PHE A 207 -1.37 -11.22 34.65
CA PHE A 207 -1.98 -12.55 34.49
C PHE A 207 -0.96 -13.68 34.69
N LEU A 208 0.29 -13.47 34.27
CA LEU A 208 1.38 -14.44 34.45
C LEU A 208 1.97 -14.48 35.87
N LYS A 209 1.57 -13.53 36.75
CA LYS A 209 2.00 -13.49 38.15
C LYS A 209 0.95 -14.05 39.15
N LYS A 210 -0.18 -14.52 38.67
CA LYS A 210 -1.19 -15.27 39.42
C LYS A 210 -1.14 -16.75 39.05
#